data_15dfa32c15663db3d1bfac635b4c1f8d
#
_entry.id   15dfa32c15663db3d1bfac635b4c1f8d
#
_cell.length_a   1.000
_cell.length_b   1.000
_cell.length_c   1.000
_cell.angle_alpha   90.00
_cell.angle_beta   90.00
_cell.angle_gamma   90.00
#
_symmetry.space_group_name_H-M   'P 1'
#
loop_
_entity.id
_entity.type
_entity.pdbx_description
1 polymer ?
#
loop_
_entity_poly.entity_id
_entity_poly.type
_entity_poly.pdbx_seq_one_letter_code
_entity_poly.pdbx_strand_id
1 'polypeptide(L)'
;MLLALTVLVSGAVAEARAGVVHHEGTPRMTWRGPARIDGKAAAMQHPRGRLPRYVPGEVIVQFRRQLSAGARDRIASTVDGQVSHPVPALNLQVVTLPSSVDPLAASKRLSASPGVFAAEPNWIYEPLEVIPTDPGFADQWGLSNTGQTHPITDPPPASFQGLADADADVSDAWSVTQGSPDTVIAIIDSGVDLSHPDLSPNLWVNTGETAANGIDDEGNGYVDDIVGYDSLSNDSSPQDDTVGHGSHVAGIAAAAANNSIGGAGVCPACKLMILRAGDEDGFPLSATLEAIVYAVDNGANIINMSLGGPVWSKLERKALAWAGDNGVLVVAAAGNEARDNDQLTYSQFGVPFAPSYPASYDLPNIVSVAASNDLDRYGYRTGCDLRGGGAKCVFTNWGHTSVDLAAPGVDIVSTFLSGGYATFNGTSMSAPFVSGVAGLVLSLNPSYTPQQVKNAILNSVDHPQDLAGGFTVTSGRLNAQGALTGSTANATPRTDGIMAGAVTINSRKHGSLSFPTDINDIFKKRLRAGKSYAVLLDVPRRADYDVFVWKPGAADTWPVDYGCGGFSCLFQKAGVKGTGKDEYLEFTARKTGTYYFHVTLFSGQGAYTLRVGVP
;
A
#
# COMPACT_ATOMS: atom_id res chain seq x y z
N MET A 1 -56.04 -32.05 -36.44
CA MET A 1 -56.66 -30.73 -36.21
C MET A 1 -56.04 -30.13 -34.96
N LEU A 2 -54.93 -29.40 -35.18
CA LEU A 2 -54.13 -28.77 -34.12
C LEU A 2 -54.78 -27.43 -33.75
N LEU A 3 -54.97 -27.23 -32.46
CA LEU A 3 -55.21 -25.89 -31.90
C LEU A 3 -53.97 -25.51 -31.09
N ALA A 4 -53.24 -24.51 -31.56
CA ALA A 4 -52.15 -23.85 -30.84
C ALA A 4 -52.76 -22.83 -29.90
N LEU A 5 -52.45 -22.94 -28.61
CA LEU A 5 -52.80 -21.95 -27.58
C LEU A 5 -51.53 -21.11 -27.31
N THR A 6 -51.56 -19.88 -27.81
CA THR A 6 -50.51 -18.88 -27.52
C THR A 6 -50.91 -18.18 -26.24
N VAL A 7 -50.14 -18.41 -25.18
CA VAL A 7 -50.21 -17.63 -23.94
C VAL A 7 -49.18 -16.55 -23.98
N LEU A 8 -49.61 -15.30 -24.11
CA LEU A 8 -48.77 -14.12 -23.91
C LEU A 8 -48.59 -13.93 -22.39
N VAL A 9 -47.40 -14.17 -21.90
CA VAL A 9 -46.97 -13.72 -20.57
C VAL A 9 -46.12 -12.48 -20.75
N SER A 10 -46.73 -11.33 -20.54
CA SER A 10 -46.01 -10.07 -20.39
C SER A 10 -45.40 -10.04 -18.98
N GLY A 11 -44.19 -10.55 -18.83
CA GLY A 11 -43.38 -10.40 -17.64
C GLY A 11 -42.36 -9.28 -17.89
N ALA A 12 -42.55 -8.16 -17.24
CA ALA A 12 -41.54 -7.12 -17.17
C ALA A 12 -40.33 -7.67 -16.40
N VAL A 13 -39.28 -8.00 -17.11
CA VAL A 13 -37.96 -8.22 -16.51
C VAL A 13 -37.41 -6.85 -16.15
N ALA A 14 -37.46 -6.49 -14.89
CA ALA A 14 -36.70 -5.38 -14.37
C ALA A 14 -35.23 -5.82 -14.36
N GLU A 15 -34.47 -5.38 -15.34
CA GLU A 15 -33.01 -5.46 -15.31
C GLU A 15 -32.52 -4.68 -14.09
N ALA A 16 -32.02 -5.41 -13.10
CA ALA A 16 -31.19 -4.84 -12.05
C ALA A 16 -29.82 -4.56 -12.68
N ARG A 17 -29.68 -3.41 -13.34
CA ARG A 17 -28.37 -2.88 -13.72
C ARG A 17 -27.62 -2.61 -12.42
N ALA A 18 -26.53 -3.32 -12.20
CA ALA A 18 -25.50 -2.91 -11.28
C ALA A 18 -25.15 -1.46 -11.64
N GLY A 19 -25.38 -0.52 -10.73
CA GLY A 19 -25.13 0.88 -10.98
C GLY A 19 -23.61 1.10 -11.06
N VAL A 20 -23.07 1.05 -12.25
CA VAL A 20 -21.83 1.74 -12.55
C VAL A 20 -22.13 3.20 -12.32
N VAL A 21 -21.45 3.79 -11.36
CA VAL A 21 -21.53 5.23 -11.10
C VAL A 21 -20.90 5.91 -12.31
N HIS A 22 -21.72 6.27 -13.29
CA HIS A 22 -21.29 7.14 -14.36
C HIS A 22 -20.94 8.49 -13.75
N HIS A 23 -19.67 8.82 -13.76
CA HIS A 23 -19.23 10.19 -13.52
C HIS A 23 -19.59 11.01 -14.76
N GLU A 24 -20.82 11.52 -14.80
CA GLU A 24 -21.19 12.56 -15.77
C GLU A 24 -20.37 13.82 -15.46
N GLY A 25 -19.54 14.18 -16.42
CA GLY A 25 -18.96 15.50 -16.51
C GLY A 25 -17.68 15.75 -15.73
N THR A 26 -16.62 14.96 -15.97
CA THR A 26 -15.26 15.39 -15.61
C THR A 26 -14.88 16.63 -16.44
N PRO A 27 -14.51 17.78 -15.82
CA PRO A 27 -13.99 18.90 -16.60
C PRO A 27 -12.66 18.47 -17.23
N ARG A 28 -12.62 18.37 -18.55
CA ARG A 28 -11.36 18.20 -19.27
C ARG A 28 -10.49 19.41 -18.99
N MET A 29 -9.43 19.23 -18.20
CA MET A 29 -8.36 20.22 -18.14
C MET A 29 -7.61 20.21 -19.47
N THR A 30 -7.96 21.11 -20.37
CA THR A 30 -7.13 21.39 -21.53
C THR A 30 -5.98 22.26 -21.10
N TRP A 31 -4.80 21.74 -21.01
CA TRP A 31 -3.58 22.51 -20.87
C TRP A 31 -3.51 23.52 -22.04
N ARG A 32 -3.65 24.80 -21.70
CA ARG A 32 -3.27 25.86 -22.64
C ARG A 32 -1.76 25.98 -22.54
N GLY A 33 -1.06 25.77 -23.63
CA GLY A 33 0.39 25.81 -23.72
C GLY A 33 1.05 27.00 -23.00
N PRO A 34 2.36 26.99 -22.81
CA PRO A 34 3.09 27.73 -21.78
C PRO A 34 2.81 29.22 -21.88
N ALA A 35 2.28 29.79 -20.78
CA ALA A 35 2.42 31.20 -20.55
C ALA A 35 3.93 31.51 -20.47
N ARG A 36 4.42 32.41 -21.32
CA ARG A 36 5.82 32.86 -21.28
C ARG A 36 6.18 33.21 -19.84
N ILE A 37 7.03 32.43 -19.22
CA ILE A 37 7.64 32.76 -17.95
C ILE A 37 8.77 33.77 -18.28
N ASP A 38 8.54 35.03 -17.94
CA ASP A 38 9.61 36.02 -17.99
C ASP A 38 10.69 35.60 -17.02
N GLY A 39 11.90 35.36 -17.58
CA GLY A 39 13.06 34.79 -16.91
C GLY A 39 13.61 35.63 -15.75
N LYS A 40 12.95 35.54 -14.61
CA LYS A 40 13.58 35.73 -13.31
C LYS A 40 13.62 34.40 -12.63
N ALA A 41 14.82 33.86 -12.48
CA ALA A 41 15.08 32.73 -11.63
C ALA A 41 14.43 33.02 -10.27
N ALA A 42 13.32 32.34 -9.97
CA ALA A 42 12.77 32.33 -8.63
C ALA A 42 13.86 31.64 -7.77
N ALA A 43 14.40 32.37 -6.81
CA ALA A 43 15.27 31.80 -5.80
C ALA A 43 14.49 30.63 -5.18
N MET A 44 15.04 29.41 -5.26
CA MET A 44 14.51 28.23 -4.58
C MET A 44 14.29 28.61 -3.11
N GLN A 45 13.03 28.77 -2.73
CA GLN A 45 12.68 28.85 -1.32
C GLN A 45 12.60 27.39 -0.87
N HIS A 46 13.53 26.98 -0.01
CA HIS A 46 13.43 25.71 0.70
C HIS A 46 12.04 25.60 1.36
N PRO A 47 11.37 24.43 1.30
CA PRO A 47 10.11 24.23 1.99
C PRO A 47 10.27 24.61 3.46
N ARG A 48 9.47 25.52 3.93
CA ARG A 48 9.48 25.91 5.34
C ARG A 48 8.75 24.83 6.13
N GLY A 49 9.51 23.98 6.85
CA GLY A 49 8.80 23.17 7.82
C GLY A 49 9.53 22.00 8.46
N ARG A 50 10.40 21.27 7.79
CA ARG A 50 11.13 20.19 8.46
C ARG A 50 12.19 20.76 9.39
N LEU A 51 12.06 20.51 10.70
CA LEU A 51 13.13 20.77 11.66
C LEU A 51 14.31 19.85 11.32
N PRO A 52 15.56 20.35 11.41
CA PRO A 52 16.73 19.52 11.19
C PRO A 52 16.67 18.27 12.06
N ARG A 53 16.74 17.09 11.44
CA ARG A 53 16.74 15.79 12.13
C ARG A 53 18.15 15.45 12.60
N TYR A 54 18.24 14.68 13.66
CA TYR A 54 19.51 14.15 14.18
C TYR A 54 19.31 12.72 14.70
N VAL A 55 20.38 11.95 14.73
CA VAL A 55 20.35 10.59 15.25
C VAL A 55 20.00 10.62 16.75
N PRO A 56 18.91 9.96 17.17
CA PRO A 56 18.50 9.91 18.57
C PRO A 56 19.61 9.33 19.45
N GLY A 57 19.92 10.01 20.54
CA GLY A 57 20.92 9.55 21.51
C GLY A 57 22.38 9.71 21.05
N GLU A 58 22.65 10.54 20.02
CA GLU A 58 24.03 10.76 19.57
C GLU A 58 24.41 12.24 19.48
N VAL A 59 25.64 12.54 19.90
CA VAL A 59 26.28 13.84 19.76
C VAL A 59 27.69 13.65 19.18
N ILE A 60 28.05 14.41 18.17
CA ILE A 60 29.41 14.46 17.63
C ILE A 60 30.21 15.48 18.43
N VAL A 61 31.37 15.08 18.94
CA VAL A 61 32.23 15.93 19.78
C VAL A 61 33.63 16.01 19.19
N GLN A 62 34.08 17.20 18.88
CA GLN A 62 35.47 17.47 18.57
C GLN A 62 36.20 17.89 19.84
N PHE A 63 37.12 17.03 20.28
CA PHE A 63 37.94 17.34 21.44
C PHE A 63 39.15 18.19 21.06
N ARG A 64 39.63 19.04 21.98
CA ARG A 64 40.89 19.75 21.78
C ARG A 64 42.05 18.75 21.73
N ARG A 65 43.05 19.02 20.92
CA ARG A 65 44.24 18.15 20.83
C ARG A 65 44.87 17.94 22.21
N GLN A 66 45.42 16.73 22.45
CA GLN A 66 46.13 16.33 23.68
C GLN A 66 45.27 15.88 24.89
N LEU A 67 43.96 15.66 24.74
CA LEU A 67 43.19 15.02 25.78
C LEU A 67 43.44 13.50 25.83
N SER A 68 43.72 12.96 27.02
CA SER A 68 43.75 11.51 27.22
C SER A 68 42.35 10.90 27.09
N ALA A 69 42.26 9.60 26.80
CA ALA A 69 40.99 8.88 26.72
C ALA A 69 40.15 9.09 27.98
N GLY A 70 40.71 8.90 29.16
CA GLY A 70 40.01 9.11 30.43
C GLY A 70 39.55 10.57 30.68
N ALA A 71 40.18 11.57 30.03
CA ALA A 71 39.72 12.95 30.11
C ALA A 71 38.48 13.16 29.18
N ARG A 72 38.45 12.50 28.00
CA ARG A 72 37.31 12.50 27.11
C ARG A 72 36.09 11.81 27.75
N ASP A 73 36.32 10.65 28.37
CA ASP A 73 35.27 9.90 29.06
C ASP A 73 34.66 10.72 30.23
N ARG A 74 35.46 11.45 31.01
CA ARG A 74 34.93 12.34 32.03
C ARG A 74 34.09 13.48 31.47
N ILE A 75 34.45 14.01 30.32
CA ILE A 75 33.66 15.05 29.65
C ILE A 75 32.34 14.45 29.19
N ALA A 76 32.36 13.29 28.51
CA ALA A 76 31.15 12.62 28.05
C ALA A 76 30.21 12.27 29.20
N SER A 77 30.76 11.82 30.34
CA SER A 77 29.98 11.51 31.56
C SER A 77 29.24 12.71 32.15
N THR A 78 29.59 13.96 31.79
CA THR A 78 28.84 15.14 32.26
C THR A 78 27.41 15.20 31.69
N VAL A 79 27.12 14.44 30.64
CA VAL A 79 25.80 14.29 30.01
C VAL A 79 25.33 12.82 30.05
N ASP A 80 25.86 12.03 30.98
CA ASP A 80 25.62 10.60 31.11
C ASP A 80 25.97 9.80 29.84
N GLY A 81 26.81 10.39 28.96
CA GLY A 81 27.20 9.83 27.68
C GLY A 81 28.44 8.95 27.77
N GLN A 82 28.60 8.08 26.77
CA GLN A 82 29.78 7.22 26.58
C GLN A 82 30.43 7.54 25.25
N VAL A 83 31.77 7.68 25.28
CA VAL A 83 32.52 7.86 24.02
C VAL A 83 32.49 6.57 23.21
N SER A 84 32.03 6.63 21.94
CA SER A 84 31.91 5.48 21.09
C SER A 84 32.81 5.63 19.83
N HIS A 85 32.28 5.90 18.70
CA HIS A 85 32.97 5.81 17.40
C HIS A 85 33.99 6.94 17.17
N PRO A 86 35.30 6.66 16.97
CA PRO A 86 36.28 7.68 16.67
C PRO A 86 36.33 8.00 15.17
N VAL A 87 36.49 9.29 14.83
CA VAL A 87 36.90 9.78 13.51
C VAL A 87 38.28 10.43 13.65
N PRO A 88 39.37 9.65 13.62
CA PRO A 88 40.70 10.08 14.10
C PRO A 88 41.28 11.27 13.34
N ALA A 89 41.10 11.35 12.03
CA ALA A 89 41.63 12.40 11.18
C ALA A 89 41.20 13.81 11.61
N LEU A 90 39.99 13.95 12.17
CA LEU A 90 39.41 15.21 12.62
C LEU A 90 39.39 15.36 14.13
N ASN A 91 39.92 14.37 14.86
CA ASN A 91 39.82 14.29 16.32
C ASN A 91 38.37 14.39 16.83
N LEU A 92 37.42 13.80 16.07
CA LEU A 92 36.03 13.69 16.40
C LEU A 92 35.74 12.35 17.06
N GLN A 93 34.72 12.33 17.90
CA GLN A 93 34.14 11.11 18.46
C GLN A 93 32.62 11.27 18.57
N VAL A 94 31.91 10.17 18.34
CA VAL A 94 30.49 10.11 18.67
C VAL A 94 30.38 9.80 20.17
N VAL A 95 29.52 10.53 20.86
CA VAL A 95 29.12 10.29 22.25
C VAL A 95 27.70 9.78 22.23
N THR A 96 27.54 8.52 22.65
CA THR A 96 26.21 7.90 22.81
C THR A 96 25.58 8.32 24.12
N LEU A 97 24.35 8.75 24.10
CA LEU A 97 23.57 9.25 25.24
C LEU A 97 22.47 8.25 25.62
N PRO A 98 22.05 8.21 26.89
CA PRO A 98 20.81 7.53 27.26
C PRO A 98 19.59 8.13 26.56
N SER A 99 18.56 7.32 26.31
CA SER A 99 17.32 7.77 25.64
C SER A 99 16.56 8.89 26.38
N SER A 100 16.86 9.10 27.65
CA SER A 100 16.29 10.19 28.47
C SER A 100 17.00 11.54 28.30
N VAL A 101 18.10 11.58 27.55
CA VAL A 101 18.93 12.78 27.38
C VAL A 101 18.72 13.33 25.96
N ASP A 102 18.24 14.57 25.88
CA ASP A 102 18.07 15.27 24.60
C ASP A 102 19.45 15.64 23.99
N PRO A 103 19.77 15.20 22.76
CA PRO A 103 21.03 15.51 22.07
C PRO A 103 21.30 17.02 21.90
N LEU A 104 20.27 17.84 21.69
CA LEU A 104 20.43 19.32 21.61
C LEU A 104 20.88 19.92 22.93
N ALA A 105 20.32 19.48 24.04
CA ALA A 105 20.72 19.94 25.37
C ALA A 105 22.11 19.43 25.74
N ALA A 106 22.41 18.17 25.41
CA ALA A 106 23.72 17.55 25.66
C ALA A 106 24.82 18.24 24.85
N SER A 107 24.62 18.53 23.57
CA SER A 107 25.61 19.22 22.72
C SER A 107 25.96 20.61 23.24
N LYS A 108 24.96 21.39 23.70
CA LYS A 108 25.18 22.70 24.35
C LYS A 108 26.02 22.56 25.62
N ARG A 109 25.75 21.56 26.46
CA ARG A 109 26.46 21.30 27.68
C ARG A 109 27.90 20.86 27.43
N LEU A 110 28.11 19.95 26.46
CA LEU A 110 29.44 19.49 26.05
C LEU A 110 30.26 20.62 25.41
N SER A 111 29.68 21.45 24.58
CA SER A 111 30.34 22.61 23.96
C SER A 111 30.88 23.61 25.00
N ALA A 112 30.25 23.69 26.18
CA ALA A 112 30.73 24.54 27.29
C ALA A 112 31.92 23.94 28.07
N SER A 113 32.27 22.70 27.80
CA SER A 113 33.37 22.00 28.52
C SER A 113 34.76 22.47 28.06
N PRO A 114 35.69 22.79 28.94
CA PRO A 114 37.01 23.35 28.55
C PRO A 114 37.84 22.47 27.63
N GLY A 115 37.59 21.18 27.61
CA GLY A 115 38.28 20.20 26.74
C GLY A 115 37.62 19.97 25.36
N VAL A 116 36.49 20.61 25.09
CA VAL A 116 35.75 20.48 23.83
C VAL A 116 36.05 21.67 22.94
N PHE A 117 36.25 21.41 21.65
CA PHE A 117 36.35 22.44 20.63
C PHE A 117 34.97 22.78 20.08
N ALA A 118 34.20 21.74 19.72
CA ALA A 118 32.82 21.83 19.28
C ALA A 118 32.06 20.56 19.68
N ALA A 119 30.77 20.69 19.91
CA ALA A 119 29.85 19.56 20.06
C ALA A 119 28.51 19.93 19.44
N GLU A 120 27.96 19.03 18.66
CA GLU A 120 26.68 19.20 17.96
C GLU A 120 25.93 17.87 17.88
N PRO A 121 24.58 17.86 17.76
CA PRO A 121 23.87 16.63 17.46
C PRO A 121 24.43 15.96 16.20
N ASN A 122 24.33 14.63 16.12
CA ASN A 122 24.66 13.92 14.90
C ASN A 122 23.56 14.18 13.86
N TRP A 123 23.71 15.29 13.12
CA TRP A 123 22.72 15.74 12.14
C TRP A 123 22.57 14.74 11.00
N ILE A 124 21.33 14.51 10.60
CA ILE A 124 21.01 13.70 9.42
C ILE A 124 20.92 14.66 8.25
N TYR A 125 21.79 14.46 7.26
CA TYR A 125 21.68 15.09 5.94
C TYR A 125 20.79 14.18 5.09
N GLU A 126 19.71 14.76 4.57
CA GLU A 126 18.81 14.06 3.66
C GLU A 126 19.29 14.29 2.21
N PRO A 127 19.06 13.33 1.28
CA PRO A 127 19.23 13.58 -0.13
C PRO A 127 18.39 14.78 -0.55
N LEU A 128 18.85 15.54 -1.52
CA LEU A 128 18.07 16.65 -2.06
C LEU A 128 16.92 16.09 -2.91
N GLU A 129 15.72 16.57 -2.66
CA GLU A 129 14.53 16.26 -3.45
C GLU A 129 14.77 16.51 -4.94
N VAL A 130 14.33 15.58 -5.79
CA VAL A 130 14.39 15.72 -7.24
C VAL A 130 13.07 16.26 -7.76
N ILE A 131 13.09 17.50 -8.24
CA ILE A 131 11.93 18.17 -8.82
C ILE A 131 11.99 18.00 -10.35
N PRO A 132 11.05 17.29 -10.98
CA PRO A 132 10.95 17.20 -12.43
C PRO A 132 10.70 18.56 -13.10
N THR A 133 11.08 18.64 -14.36
CA THR A 133 10.87 19.85 -15.19
C THR A 133 9.48 19.89 -15.83
N ASP A 134 8.67 18.86 -15.60
CA ASP A 134 7.36 18.67 -16.20
C ASP A 134 6.35 19.65 -15.60
N PRO A 135 5.62 20.41 -16.44
CA PRO A 135 4.83 21.54 -15.99
C PRO A 135 3.63 21.15 -15.10
N GLY A 136 3.13 19.92 -15.21
CA GLY A 136 2.03 19.38 -14.40
C GLY A 136 2.46 18.80 -13.06
N PHE A 137 3.77 18.68 -12.80
CA PHE A 137 4.28 18.09 -11.55
C PHE A 137 3.79 18.86 -10.30
N ALA A 138 3.66 20.19 -10.40
CA ALA A 138 3.18 21.02 -9.30
C ALA A 138 1.74 20.67 -8.84
N ASP A 139 0.95 20.03 -9.69
CA ASP A 139 -0.41 19.59 -9.40
C ASP A 139 -0.45 18.16 -8.82
N GLN A 140 0.67 17.42 -8.86
CA GLN A 140 0.77 16.03 -8.42
C GLN A 140 1.17 15.94 -6.93
N TRP A 141 0.27 16.36 -6.06
CA TRP A 141 0.50 16.38 -4.60
C TRP A 141 0.91 15.00 -4.05
N GLY A 142 0.45 13.91 -4.64
CA GLY A 142 0.79 12.54 -4.20
C GLY A 142 2.26 12.17 -4.37
N LEU A 143 3.00 12.87 -5.25
CA LEU A 143 4.43 12.68 -5.48
C LEU A 143 5.28 13.60 -4.59
N SER A 144 4.82 14.83 -4.36
CA SER A 144 5.45 15.85 -3.50
C SER A 144 4.40 16.87 -3.04
N ASN A 145 4.15 16.94 -1.74
CA ASN A 145 3.18 17.85 -1.14
C ASN A 145 3.86 18.88 -0.23
N THR A 146 4.11 20.05 -0.78
CA THR A 146 4.67 21.20 -0.02
C THR A 146 3.58 22.03 0.66
N GLY A 147 2.33 21.59 0.67
CA GLY A 147 1.16 22.38 1.04
C GLY A 147 0.70 23.28 -0.11
N GLN A 148 1.01 22.92 -1.36
CA GLN A 148 0.57 23.65 -2.54
C GLN A 148 -0.94 23.53 -2.74
N THR A 149 -1.48 24.48 -3.52
CA THR A 149 -2.85 24.38 -4.02
C THR A 149 -2.85 23.51 -5.28
N HIS A 150 -3.70 22.51 -5.30
CA HIS A 150 -3.85 21.58 -6.44
C HIS A 150 -5.32 21.50 -6.90
N PRO A 151 -5.59 21.00 -8.12
CA PRO A 151 -6.94 20.77 -8.62
C PRO A 151 -7.71 19.75 -7.79
N ILE A 152 -9.02 19.93 -7.70
CA ILE A 152 -9.95 18.97 -7.07
C ILE A 152 -11.05 18.56 -8.03
N THR A 153 -11.58 17.35 -7.86
CA THR A 153 -12.56 16.75 -8.78
C THR A 153 -13.98 17.28 -8.60
N ASP A 154 -14.42 17.68 -7.37
CA ASP A 154 -15.83 18.07 -7.13
C ASP A 154 -16.10 18.55 -5.70
N PRO A 155 -17.03 19.46 -5.45
CA PRO A 155 -17.42 20.63 -6.24
C PRO A 155 -16.55 21.85 -5.95
N PRO A 156 -16.71 23.00 -6.66
CA PRO A 156 -15.90 24.19 -6.37
C PRO A 156 -15.87 24.56 -4.87
N PRO A 157 -14.71 25.00 -4.35
CA PRO A 157 -13.63 25.66 -5.08
C PRO A 157 -12.80 24.68 -5.90
N ALA A 158 -12.45 25.09 -7.13
CA ALA A 158 -11.71 24.26 -8.10
C ALA A 158 -10.28 23.90 -7.69
N SER A 159 -9.88 24.24 -6.48
CA SER A 159 -8.56 23.94 -5.91
C SER A 159 -8.61 23.89 -4.39
N PHE A 160 -7.73 23.10 -3.79
CA PHE A 160 -7.58 22.93 -2.36
C PHE A 160 -6.11 23.01 -1.97
N GLN A 161 -5.82 23.41 -0.74
CA GLN A 161 -4.47 23.45 -0.19
C GLN A 161 -4.25 22.24 0.69
N GLY A 162 -3.27 21.42 0.31
CA GLY A 162 -2.89 20.23 1.05
C GLY A 162 -2.12 20.54 2.34
N LEU A 163 -1.90 19.51 3.13
CA LEU A 163 -1.01 19.51 4.27
C LEU A 163 0.40 19.13 3.79
N ALA A 164 1.38 20.01 4.03
CA ALA A 164 2.76 19.69 3.66
C ALA A 164 3.20 18.36 4.27
N ASP A 165 3.93 17.55 3.50
CA ASP A 165 4.40 16.22 3.88
C ASP A 165 3.31 15.10 3.89
N ALA A 166 2.09 15.42 3.44
CA ALA A 166 1.01 14.44 3.27
C ALA A 166 1.02 13.88 1.84
N ASP A 167 2.11 13.19 1.45
CA ASP A 167 2.35 12.57 0.14
C ASP A 167 3.02 11.19 0.28
N ALA A 168 3.55 10.63 -0.79
CA ALA A 168 4.22 9.33 -0.77
C ALA A 168 5.76 9.42 -0.77
N ASP A 169 6.35 10.58 -0.49
CA ASP A 169 7.82 10.83 -0.49
C ASP A 169 8.53 10.38 -1.78
N VAL A 170 7.85 10.49 -2.93
CA VAL A 170 8.38 10.00 -4.21
C VAL A 170 9.50 10.89 -4.73
N SER A 171 9.35 12.22 -4.66
CA SER A 171 10.39 13.16 -5.08
C SER A 171 11.68 13.04 -4.26
N ASP A 172 11.57 12.69 -2.97
CA ASP A 172 12.71 12.36 -2.12
C ASP A 172 13.36 11.02 -2.55
N ALA A 173 12.53 10.00 -2.86
CA ALA A 173 12.99 8.69 -3.33
C ALA A 173 13.78 8.77 -4.64
N TRP A 174 13.46 9.70 -5.54
CA TRP A 174 14.17 9.88 -6.80
C TRP A 174 15.61 10.35 -6.65
N SER A 175 15.99 10.89 -5.50
CA SER A 175 17.40 11.15 -5.19
C SER A 175 18.22 9.86 -5.06
N VAL A 176 17.57 8.73 -4.84
CA VAL A 176 18.18 7.39 -4.73
C VAL A 176 18.12 6.66 -6.08
N THR A 177 16.92 6.59 -6.68
CA THR A 177 16.70 6.00 -8.02
C THR A 177 15.39 6.51 -8.62
N GLN A 178 15.35 6.62 -9.94
CA GLN A 178 14.12 6.87 -10.72
C GLN A 178 13.56 5.61 -11.39
N GLY A 179 14.11 4.44 -11.04
CA GLY A 179 13.71 3.16 -11.61
C GLY A 179 14.74 2.59 -12.58
N SER A 180 14.36 1.52 -13.26
CA SER A 180 15.16 0.84 -14.30
C SER A 180 14.26 0.39 -15.46
N PRO A 181 14.73 0.46 -16.72
CA PRO A 181 14.01 -0.10 -17.85
C PRO A 181 13.92 -1.64 -17.81
N ASP A 182 14.71 -2.29 -16.96
CA ASP A 182 14.64 -3.74 -16.74
C ASP A 182 13.50 -4.13 -15.77
N THR A 183 12.85 -3.15 -15.15
CA THR A 183 11.71 -3.38 -14.25
C THR A 183 10.39 -3.13 -15.01
N VAL A 184 9.59 -4.18 -15.12
CA VAL A 184 8.34 -4.18 -15.88
C VAL A 184 7.14 -4.21 -14.93
N ILE A 185 6.26 -3.22 -15.08
CA ILE A 185 4.97 -3.12 -14.38
C ILE A 185 3.86 -3.44 -15.40
N ALA A 186 3.21 -4.58 -15.23
CA ALA A 186 2.04 -4.94 -16.02
C ALA A 186 0.80 -4.21 -15.49
N ILE A 187 0.11 -3.49 -16.35
CA ILE A 187 -1.14 -2.78 -16.06
C ILE A 187 -2.30 -3.61 -16.61
N ILE A 188 -2.99 -4.35 -15.73
CA ILE A 188 -4.21 -5.08 -16.09
C ILE A 188 -5.40 -4.15 -15.85
N ASP A 189 -5.93 -3.55 -16.93
CA ASP A 189 -6.91 -2.49 -16.84
C ASP A 189 -7.74 -2.39 -18.16
N SER A 190 -8.32 -1.21 -18.46
CA SER A 190 -9.11 -0.93 -19.67
C SER A 190 -8.27 -0.71 -20.95
N GLY A 191 -6.96 -0.96 -20.91
CA GLY A 191 -6.01 -0.53 -21.92
C GLY A 191 -5.48 0.88 -21.67
N VAL A 192 -4.67 1.42 -22.60
CA VAL A 192 -4.15 2.78 -22.48
C VAL A 192 -4.18 3.50 -23.83
N ASP A 193 -4.07 4.83 -23.82
CA ASP A 193 -3.71 5.62 -25.01
C ASP A 193 -2.22 5.35 -25.33
N LEU A 194 -1.95 4.38 -26.19
CA LEU A 194 -0.59 3.96 -26.56
C LEU A 194 0.21 5.08 -27.24
N SER A 195 -0.48 6.10 -27.76
CA SER A 195 0.15 7.27 -28.37
C SER A 195 0.42 8.42 -27.40
N HIS A 196 0.00 8.30 -26.15
CA HIS A 196 0.16 9.36 -25.16
C HIS A 196 1.64 9.70 -24.96
N PRO A 197 2.05 11.00 -25.09
CA PRO A 197 3.45 11.38 -25.12
C PRO A 197 4.20 11.11 -23.81
N ASP A 198 3.50 11.03 -22.67
CA ASP A 198 4.09 10.66 -21.38
C ASP A 198 4.07 9.15 -21.09
N LEU A 199 3.34 8.34 -21.86
CA LEU A 199 3.29 6.89 -21.71
C LEU A 199 4.16 6.16 -22.73
N SER A 200 4.09 6.59 -24.00
CA SER A 200 4.74 5.90 -25.12
C SER A 200 6.25 5.67 -24.94
N PRO A 201 7.05 6.55 -24.28
CA PRO A 201 8.47 6.29 -24.05
C PRO A 201 8.73 5.13 -23.09
N ASN A 202 7.79 4.84 -22.22
CA ASN A 202 7.90 3.82 -21.17
C ASN A 202 7.12 2.55 -21.47
N LEU A 203 6.50 2.42 -22.62
CA LEU A 203 5.89 1.14 -23.00
C LEU A 203 6.97 0.03 -23.03
N TRP A 204 6.62 -1.11 -22.45
CA TRP A 204 7.37 -2.34 -22.63
C TRP A 204 7.31 -2.77 -24.11
N VAL A 205 8.35 -3.39 -24.59
CA VAL A 205 8.39 -3.88 -25.97
C VAL A 205 8.76 -5.35 -25.95
N ASN A 206 7.88 -6.18 -26.51
CA ASN A 206 8.18 -7.56 -26.79
C ASN A 206 9.24 -7.64 -27.91
N THR A 207 10.47 -7.95 -27.56
CA THR A 207 11.59 -8.04 -28.52
C THR A 207 11.60 -9.37 -29.27
N GLY A 208 10.76 -10.33 -28.89
CA GLY A 208 10.56 -11.58 -29.60
C GLY A 208 9.69 -11.40 -30.85
N GLU A 209 8.83 -10.38 -30.86
CA GLU A 209 7.88 -10.12 -31.91
C GLU A 209 8.37 -9.13 -33.00
N THR A 210 7.93 -9.36 -34.24
CA THR A 210 8.09 -8.45 -35.37
C THR A 210 6.75 -7.81 -35.69
N ALA A 211 6.63 -6.51 -35.45
CA ALA A 211 5.37 -5.77 -35.55
C ALA A 211 4.65 -5.95 -36.89
N ALA A 212 3.34 -6.18 -36.83
CA ALA A 212 2.41 -6.21 -37.93
C ALA A 212 2.76 -7.21 -39.09
N ASN A 213 3.40 -8.32 -38.74
CA ASN A 213 3.70 -9.38 -39.69
C ASN A 213 2.63 -10.50 -39.70
N GLY A 214 1.73 -10.53 -38.71
CA GLY A 214 0.67 -11.51 -38.57
C GLY A 214 1.15 -12.90 -38.16
N ILE A 215 2.34 -12.98 -37.55
CA ILE A 215 2.98 -14.21 -37.09
C ILE A 215 3.30 -14.06 -35.60
N ASP A 216 3.10 -15.10 -34.84
CA ASP A 216 3.62 -15.26 -33.48
C ASP A 216 5.08 -15.74 -33.62
N ASP A 217 6.04 -14.78 -33.57
CA ASP A 217 7.45 -15.04 -33.91
C ASP A 217 8.19 -15.83 -32.83
N GLU A 218 7.83 -15.67 -31.54
CA GLU A 218 8.41 -16.41 -30.45
C GLU A 218 7.60 -17.64 -30.01
N GLY A 219 6.38 -17.83 -30.54
CA GLY A 219 5.56 -19.00 -30.30
C GLY A 219 4.91 -19.05 -28.91
N ASN A 220 4.61 -17.85 -28.34
CA ASN A 220 3.98 -17.69 -27.03
C ASN A 220 2.44 -17.86 -27.09
N GLY A 221 1.84 -17.89 -28.28
CA GLY A 221 0.42 -17.99 -28.51
C GLY A 221 -0.28 -16.65 -28.81
N TYR A 222 0.47 -15.54 -28.84
CA TYR A 222 -0.02 -14.20 -29.07
C TYR A 222 0.64 -13.61 -30.33
N VAL A 223 -0.15 -13.15 -31.29
CA VAL A 223 0.35 -12.63 -32.57
C VAL A 223 0.52 -11.14 -32.49
N ASP A 224 1.69 -10.63 -32.90
CA ASP A 224 2.00 -9.18 -32.96
C ASP A 224 1.83 -8.43 -31.61
N ASP A 225 2.08 -9.06 -30.47
CA ASP A 225 1.88 -8.55 -29.10
C ASP A 225 3.02 -7.61 -28.62
N ILE A 226 3.29 -6.57 -29.38
CA ILE A 226 4.46 -5.68 -29.27
C ILE A 226 4.54 -4.93 -27.93
N VAL A 227 3.41 -4.46 -27.39
CA VAL A 227 3.40 -3.62 -26.16
C VAL A 227 2.56 -4.25 -25.05
N GLY A 228 2.08 -5.47 -25.26
CA GLY A 228 1.16 -6.21 -24.42
C GLY A 228 0.01 -6.78 -25.26
N TYR A 229 -1.12 -7.06 -24.63
CA TYR A 229 -2.21 -7.81 -25.26
C TYR A 229 -3.60 -7.33 -24.82
N ASP A 230 -4.58 -7.43 -25.70
CA ASP A 230 -5.99 -7.25 -25.37
C ASP A 230 -6.67 -8.61 -25.16
N SER A 231 -6.71 -9.05 -23.90
CA SER A 231 -7.39 -10.29 -23.50
C SER A 231 -8.91 -10.19 -23.55
N LEU A 232 -9.49 -8.98 -23.59
CA LEU A 232 -10.94 -8.78 -23.73
C LEU A 232 -11.40 -9.06 -25.16
N SER A 233 -10.66 -8.52 -26.16
CA SER A 233 -10.96 -8.67 -27.59
C SER A 233 -10.19 -9.83 -28.23
N ASN A 234 -9.20 -10.39 -27.53
CA ASN A 234 -8.29 -11.43 -28.00
C ASN A 234 -7.50 -10.98 -29.25
N ASP A 235 -6.84 -9.81 -29.11
CA ASP A 235 -5.99 -9.24 -30.15
C ASP A 235 -4.79 -8.49 -29.57
N SER A 236 -3.88 -8.02 -30.44
CA SER A 236 -2.62 -7.38 -30.06
C SER A 236 -2.73 -5.87 -29.80
N SER A 237 -3.93 -5.31 -29.69
CA SER A 237 -4.12 -3.87 -29.53
C SER A 237 -4.72 -3.51 -28.16
N PRO A 238 -3.92 -3.39 -27.10
CA PRO A 238 -4.41 -2.97 -25.79
C PRO A 238 -4.68 -1.45 -25.73
N GLN A 239 -5.12 -0.86 -26.84
CA GLN A 239 -5.48 0.55 -26.97
C GLN A 239 -6.79 0.82 -26.23
N ASP A 240 -6.85 1.90 -25.47
CA ASP A 240 -8.08 2.46 -24.89
C ASP A 240 -8.41 3.81 -25.54
N ASP A 241 -9.56 3.88 -26.19
CA ASP A 241 -10.06 5.10 -26.83
C ASP A 241 -11.27 5.70 -26.11
N THR A 242 -11.81 5.02 -25.09
CA THR A 242 -13.14 5.33 -24.55
C THR A 242 -13.19 5.49 -23.02
N VAL A 243 -12.48 4.68 -22.26
CA VAL A 243 -12.56 4.64 -20.79
C VAL A 243 -11.54 5.57 -20.13
N GLY A 244 -10.27 5.45 -20.51
CA GLY A 244 -9.16 6.25 -20.00
C GLY A 244 -8.68 5.90 -18.61
N HIS A 245 -9.31 4.92 -17.93
CA HIS A 245 -8.94 4.52 -16.58
C HIS A 245 -7.54 3.90 -16.56
N GLY A 246 -7.25 2.96 -17.46
CA GLY A 246 -5.93 2.34 -17.57
C GLY A 246 -4.83 3.34 -17.95
N SER A 247 -5.13 4.33 -18.82
CA SER A 247 -4.20 5.43 -19.12
C SER A 247 -3.85 6.23 -17.86
N HIS A 248 -4.84 6.50 -17.01
CA HIS A 248 -4.63 7.24 -15.76
C HIS A 248 -3.79 6.44 -14.76
N VAL A 249 -4.09 5.15 -14.59
CA VAL A 249 -3.35 4.20 -13.74
C VAL A 249 -1.90 4.04 -14.21
N ALA A 250 -1.69 3.84 -15.51
CA ALA A 250 -0.36 3.70 -16.11
C ALA A 250 0.51 4.94 -15.86
N GLY A 251 -0.08 6.13 -16.00
CA GLY A 251 0.62 7.38 -15.77
C GLY A 251 1.08 7.57 -14.33
N ILE A 252 0.25 7.21 -13.36
CA ILE A 252 0.66 7.23 -11.94
C ILE A 252 1.85 6.29 -11.71
N ALA A 253 1.78 5.07 -12.26
CA ALA A 253 2.84 4.09 -12.06
C ALA A 253 4.17 4.52 -12.68
N ALA A 254 4.17 4.96 -13.97
CA ALA A 254 5.40 5.16 -14.70
C ALA A 254 5.28 6.12 -15.91
N ALA A 255 4.56 7.25 -15.80
CA ALA A 255 4.70 8.31 -16.80
C ALA A 255 6.16 8.80 -16.87
N ALA A 256 6.61 9.14 -18.07
CA ALA A 256 7.97 9.62 -18.30
C ALA A 256 8.16 11.00 -17.64
N ALA A 257 9.27 11.18 -16.93
CA ALA A 257 9.60 12.43 -16.27
C ALA A 257 10.69 13.20 -17.02
N ASN A 258 10.78 14.51 -16.76
CA ASN A 258 11.79 15.41 -17.31
C ASN A 258 11.75 15.53 -18.85
N ASN A 259 10.60 15.32 -19.46
CA ASN A 259 10.37 15.47 -20.89
C ASN A 259 9.72 16.85 -21.24
N SER A 260 9.50 17.71 -20.25
CA SER A 260 8.93 19.06 -20.36
C SER A 260 7.45 19.08 -20.79
N ILE A 261 6.72 17.98 -20.62
CA ILE A 261 5.28 17.87 -20.85
C ILE A 261 4.63 17.18 -19.64
N GLY A 262 3.34 17.40 -19.47
CA GLY A 262 2.53 16.74 -18.46
C GLY A 262 3.09 16.70 -17.06
N GLY A 263 3.12 15.53 -16.48
CA GLY A 263 3.63 15.25 -15.14
C GLY A 263 4.60 14.07 -15.13
N ALA A 264 4.78 13.45 -13.96
CA ALA A 264 5.66 12.31 -13.79
C ALA A 264 4.91 11.11 -13.18
N GLY A 265 5.36 9.89 -13.48
CA GLY A 265 4.97 8.68 -12.76
C GLY A 265 5.91 8.40 -11.60
N VAL A 266 5.49 7.53 -10.67
CA VAL A 266 6.29 7.16 -9.48
C VAL A 266 7.62 6.51 -9.87
N CYS A 267 7.63 5.62 -10.88
CA CYS A 267 8.81 4.95 -11.42
C CYS A 267 9.06 5.37 -12.88
N PRO A 268 9.54 6.60 -13.14
CA PRO A 268 9.56 7.17 -14.49
C PRO A 268 10.53 6.50 -15.46
N ALA A 269 11.39 5.60 -15.00
CA ALA A 269 12.24 4.78 -15.85
C ALA A 269 11.81 3.31 -15.95
N CYS A 270 10.76 2.88 -15.22
CA CYS A 270 10.18 1.55 -15.35
C CYS A 270 9.41 1.38 -16.67
N LYS A 271 9.22 0.13 -17.11
CA LYS A 271 8.47 -0.20 -18.32
C LYS A 271 7.04 -0.61 -18.01
N LEU A 272 6.12 -0.23 -18.86
CA LEU A 272 4.68 -0.49 -18.76
C LEU A 272 4.30 -1.58 -19.78
N MET A 273 3.93 -2.77 -19.32
CA MET A 273 3.31 -3.82 -20.11
C MET A 273 1.80 -3.66 -20.04
N ILE A 274 1.15 -3.40 -21.17
CA ILE A 274 -0.26 -3.04 -21.18
C ILE A 274 -1.13 -4.26 -21.49
N LEU A 275 -2.05 -4.55 -20.57
CA LEU A 275 -2.93 -5.70 -20.66
C LEU A 275 -4.39 -5.23 -20.52
N ARG A 276 -5.08 -5.10 -21.66
CA ARG A 276 -6.48 -4.74 -21.67
C ARG A 276 -7.31 -5.97 -21.33
N ALA A 277 -7.95 -5.94 -20.15
CA ALA A 277 -8.77 -7.04 -19.65
C ALA A 277 -10.22 -6.65 -19.39
N GLY A 278 -10.59 -5.40 -19.64
CA GLY A 278 -11.92 -4.87 -19.42
C GLY A 278 -12.20 -3.57 -20.16
N ASP A 279 -13.42 -3.08 -20.00
CA ASP A 279 -13.92 -1.83 -20.56
C ASP A 279 -14.95 -1.16 -19.62
N GLU A 280 -15.82 -0.29 -20.13
CA GLU A 280 -16.86 0.39 -19.35
C GLU A 280 -17.89 -0.58 -18.74
N ASP A 281 -18.05 -1.77 -19.29
CA ASP A 281 -18.96 -2.82 -18.79
C ASP A 281 -18.29 -3.69 -17.69
N GLY A 282 -16.99 -3.56 -17.47
CA GLY A 282 -16.23 -4.21 -16.41
C GLY A 282 -15.16 -5.18 -16.90
N PHE A 283 -14.69 -6.05 -15.99
CA PHE A 283 -13.55 -6.95 -16.20
C PHE A 283 -13.99 -8.42 -16.16
N PRO A 284 -14.21 -9.09 -17.29
CA PRO A 284 -14.50 -10.52 -17.31
C PRO A 284 -13.36 -11.32 -16.67
N LEU A 285 -13.71 -12.28 -15.80
CA LEU A 285 -12.72 -13.10 -15.12
C LEU A 285 -11.82 -13.86 -16.13
N SER A 286 -12.34 -14.31 -17.25
CA SER A 286 -11.55 -15.01 -18.29
C SER A 286 -10.44 -14.13 -18.84
N ALA A 287 -10.75 -12.88 -19.23
CA ALA A 287 -9.77 -11.92 -19.71
C ALA A 287 -8.74 -11.54 -18.64
N THR A 288 -9.19 -11.35 -17.39
CA THR A 288 -8.30 -11.08 -16.26
C THR A 288 -7.33 -12.23 -16.01
N LEU A 289 -7.80 -13.49 -16.07
CA LEU A 289 -6.94 -14.68 -15.90
C LEU A 289 -5.90 -14.79 -17.01
N GLU A 290 -6.28 -14.54 -18.25
CA GLU A 290 -5.38 -14.53 -19.39
C GLU A 290 -4.32 -13.43 -19.25
N ALA A 291 -4.73 -12.22 -18.90
CA ALA A 291 -3.82 -11.10 -18.65
C ALA A 291 -2.79 -11.40 -17.52
N ILE A 292 -3.21 -12.08 -16.43
CA ILE A 292 -2.29 -12.51 -15.38
C ILE A 292 -1.25 -13.50 -15.92
N VAL A 293 -1.69 -14.48 -16.71
CA VAL A 293 -0.79 -15.49 -17.31
C VAL A 293 0.16 -14.82 -18.28
N TYR A 294 -0.34 -13.98 -19.17
CA TYR A 294 0.48 -13.23 -20.11
C TYR A 294 1.57 -12.41 -19.39
N ALA A 295 1.19 -11.64 -18.35
CA ALA A 295 2.13 -10.83 -17.59
C ALA A 295 3.30 -11.65 -17.02
N VAL A 296 3.00 -12.81 -16.44
CA VAL A 296 4.01 -13.69 -15.84
C VAL A 296 4.91 -14.31 -16.91
N ASP A 297 4.32 -14.85 -17.98
CA ASP A 297 5.06 -15.54 -19.03
C ASP A 297 5.97 -14.59 -19.83
N ASN A 298 5.59 -13.30 -19.92
CA ASN A 298 6.35 -12.24 -20.58
C ASN A 298 7.22 -11.40 -19.63
N GLY A 299 7.45 -11.89 -18.39
CA GLY A 299 8.49 -11.37 -17.50
C GLY A 299 8.14 -10.10 -16.75
N ALA A 300 6.88 -9.79 -16.52
CA ALA A 300 6.49 -8.73 -15.59
C ALA A 300 7.03 -9.01 -14.19
N ASN A 301 7.53 -7.97 -13.52
CA ASN A 301 7.96 -8.05 -12.12
C ASN A 301 6.82 -7.71 -11.17
N ILE A 302 5.93 -6.85 -11.61
CA ILE A 302 4.80 -6.32 -10.83
C ILE A 302 3.55 -6.37 -11.72
N ILE A 303 2.43 -6.80 -11.15
CA ILE A 303 1.10 -6.67 -11.74
C ILE A 303 0.32 -5.64 -10.93
N ASN A 304 -0.15 -4.57 -11.57
CA ASN A 304 -1.11 -3.62 -11.02
C ASN A 304 -2.52 -4.02 -11.40
N MET A 305 -3.40 -4.19 -10.42
CA MET A 305 -4.82 -4.49 -10.60
C MET A 305 -5.66 -3.39 -9.92
N SER A 306 -5.90 -2.30 -10.64
CA SER A 306 -6.78 -1.21 -10.21
C SER A 306 -8.26 -1.55 -10.43
N LEU A 307 -8.61 -2.79 -10.19
CA LEU A 307 -9.92 -3.41 -10.38
C LEU A 307 -10.28 -4.29 -9.19
N GLY A 308 -11.55 -4.65 -9.07
CA GLY A 308 -11.97 -5.57 -8.05
C GLY A 308 -13.49 -5.73 -7.96
N GLY A 309 -13.90 -6.71 -7.18
CA GLY A 309 -15.31 -7.00 -6.95
C GLY A 309 -15.53 -7.93 -5.74
N PRO A 310 -16.80 -8.08 -5.30
CA PRO A 310 -17.12 -8.80 -4.07
C PRO A 310 -17.21 -10.31 -4.25
N VAL A 311 -16.74 -10.85 -5.38
CA VAL A 311 -16.89 -12.28 -5.69
C VAL A 311 -15.55 -12.98 -5.54
N TRP A 312 -15.47 -13.88 -4.57
CA TRP A 312 -14.31 -14.75 -4.41
C TRP A 312 -14.22 -15.77 -5.55
N SER A 313 -13.06 -15.84 -6.21
CA SER A 313 -12.79 -16.81 -7.26
C SER A 313 -11.61 -17.71 -6.92
N LYS A 314 -11.85 -19.03 -6.93
CA LYS A 314 -10.79 -20.02 -6.75
C LYS A 314 -9.77 -19.98 -7.89
N LEU A 315 -10.22 -19.66 -9.10
CA LEU A 315 -9.36 -19.63 -10.27
C LEU A 315 -8.44 -18.40 -10.24
N GLU A 316 -8.99 -17.25 -9.92
CA GLU A 316 -8.21 -16.01 -9.78
C GLU A 316 -7.18 -16.12 -8.66
N ARG A 317 -7.59 -16.58 -7.47
CA ARG A 317 -6.65 -16.84 -6.36
C ARG A 317 -5.52 -17.80 -6.76
N LYS A 318 -5.84 -18.83 -7.56
CA LYS A 318 -4.83 -19.78 -8.04
C LYS A 318 -3.86 -19.14 -9.04
N ALA A 319 -4.36 -18.31 -9.95
CA ALA A 319 -3.52 -17.59 -10.92
C ALA A 319 -2.60 -16.59 -10.22
N LEU A 320 -3.11 -15.84 -9.23
CA LEU A 320 -2.32 -14.90 -8.45
C LEU A 320 -1.28 -15.58 -7.53
N ALA A 321 -1.61 -16.73 -6.95
CA ALA A 321 -0.64 -17.54 -6.21
C ALA A 321 0.48 -18.04 -7.14
N TRP A 322 0.12 -18.49 -8.34
CA TRP A 322 1.09 -18.92 -9.35
C TRP A 322 1.97 -17.75 -9.82
N ALA A 323 1.44 -16.55 -9.97
CA ALA A 323 2.23 -15.34 -10.23
C ALA A 323 3.27 -15.12 -9.12
N GLY A 324 2.88 -15.27 -7.85
CA GLY A 324 3.81 -15.20 -6.72
C GLY A 324 4.89 -16.27 -6.72
N ASP A 325 4.54 -17.51 -7.06
CA ASP A 325 5.49 -18.63 -7.19
C ASP A 325 6.51 -18.38 -8.32
N ASN A 326 6.16 -17.55 -9.32
CA ASN A 326 7.02 -17.10 -10.42
C ASN A 326 7.71 -15.75 -10.15
N GLY A 327 7.66 -15.25 -8.93
CA GLY A 327 8.40 -14.05 -8.54
C GLY A 327 7.69 -12.72 -8.83
N VAL A 328 6.40 -12.72 -9.16
CA VAL A 328 5.64 -11.52 -9.50
C VAL A 328 4.87 -10.99 -8.29
N LEU A 329 5.07 -9.70 -7.97
CA LEU A 329 4.29 -8.98 -6.98
C LEU A 329 2.96 -8.52 -7.61
N VAL A 330 1.89 -8.62 -6.85
CA VAL A 330 0.57 -8.11 -7.25
C VAL A 330 0.18 -6.95 -6.33
N VAL A 331 -0.23 -5.84 -6.91
CA VAL A 331 -0.76 -4.68 -6.18
C VAL A 331 -2.21 -4.49 -6.56
N ALA A 332 -3.11 -4.49 -5.58
CA ALA A 332 -4.53 -4.47 -5.81
C ALA A 332 -5.25 -3.35 -5.04
N ALA A 333 -6.18 -2.69 -5.71
CA ALA A 333 -7.05 -1.66 -5.14
C ALA A 333 -8.04 -2.28 -4.13
N ALA A 334 -8.14 -1.71 -2.92
CA ALA A 334 -8.98 -2.25 -1.84
C ALA A 334 -10.49 -2.16 -2.10
N GLY A 335 -10.93 -1.28 -3.03
CA GLY A 335 -12.34 -1.02 -3.34
C GLY A 335 -12.82 0.35 -2.86
N ASN A 336 -13.98 0.80 -3.38
CA ASN A 336 -14.47 2.17 -3.23
C ASN A 336 -15.88 2.27 -2.61
N GLU A 337 -16.29 1.27 -1.84
CA GLU A 337 -17.65 1.14 -1.30
C GLU A 337 -17.77 1.61 0.17
N ALA A 338 -16.69 2.17 0.74
CA ALA A 338 -16.59 2.53 2.16
C ALA A 338 -16.91 1.32 3.06
N ARG A 339 -16.28 0.17 2.82
CA ARG A 339 -16.54 -1.09 3.50
C ARG A 339 -15.32 -1.65 4.19
N ASP A 340 -15.59 -2.41 5.23
CA ASP A 340 -14.60 -3.22 5.92
C ASP A 340 -14.40 -4.55 5.16
N ASN A 341 -13.24 -4.72 4.54
CA ASN A 341 -12.88 -5.92 3.80
C ASN A 341 -12.62 -7.13 4.72
N ASP A 342 -12.51 -6.92 6.02
CA ASP A 342 -12.43 -8.00 7.01
C ASP A 342 -13.82 -8.56 7.36
N GLN A 343 -14.90 -7.95 6.87
CA GLN A 343 -16.26 -8.35 7.18
C GLN A 343 -17.04 -8.72 5.92
N LEU A 344 -17.61 -9.92 5.92
CA LEU A 344 -18.52 -10.33 4.87
C LEU A 344 -19.85 -9.57 5.04
N THR A 345 -20.12 -8.65 4.12
CA THR A 345 -21.35 -7.86 4.10
C THR A 345 -22.19 -8.16 2.87
N TYR A 346 -23.52 -8.16 3.04
CA TYR A 346 -24.49 -8.46 1.99
C TYR A 346 -25.50 -7.32 1.80
N SER A 347 -25.96 -7.16 0.56
CA SER A 347 -27.13 -6.34 0.27
C SER A 347 -28.39 -6.95 0.89
N GLN A 348 -29.47 -6.17 0.93
CA GLN A 348 -30.80 -6.68 1.29
C GLN A 348 -31.30 -7.82 0.36
N PHE A 349 -30.66 -8.01 -0.80
CA PHE A 349 -30.96 -9.07 -1.76
C PHE A 349 -29.97 -10.26 -1.67
N GLY A 350 -29.09 -10.29 -0.67
CA GLY A 350 -28.11 -11.36 -0.48
C GLY A 350 -26.91 -11.32 -1.43
N VAL A 351 -26.69 -10.20 -2.14
CA VAL A 351 -25.49 -10.00 -2.96
C VAL A 351 -24.35 -9.52 -2.06
N PRO A 352 -23.16 -10.14 -2.11
CA PRO A 352 -22.02 -9.67 -1.32
C PRO A 352 -21.55 -8.28 -1.78
N PHE A 353 -21.11 -7.45 -0.82
CA PHE A 353 -20.52 -6.14 -1.06
C PHE A 353 -19.05 -6.06 -0.65
N ALA A 354 -18.66 -6.87 0.31
CA ALA A 354 -17.28 -7.00 0.81
C ALA A 354 -17.09 -8.42 1.34
N PRO A 355 -15.86 -8.94 1.39
CA PRO A 355 -14.57 -8.37 0.94
C PRO A 355 -14.49 -8.06 -0.56
N SER A 356 -13.56 -7.17 -0.95
CA SER A 356 -13.23 -6.91 -2.35
C SER A 356 -12.04 -7.78 -2.79
N TYR A 357 -12.16 -8.47 -3.91
CA TYR A 357 -11.11 -9.29 -4.51
C TYR A 357 -10.64 -8.67 -5.83
N PRO A 358 -9.32 -8.80 -6.17
CA PRO A 358 -8.30 -9.65 -5.58
C PRO A 358 -7.66 -9.12 -4.29
N ALA A 359 -7.91 -7.88 -3.87
CA ALA A 359 -7.24 -7.22 -2.76
C ALA A 359 -7.29 -8.02 -1.43
N SER A 360 -8.37 -8.75 -1.19
CA SER A 360 -8.59 -9.50 0.07
C SER A 360 -8.18 -10.98 0.00
N TYR A 361 -7.47 -11.43 -1.05
CA TYR A 361 -6.87 -12.76 -1.00
C TYR A 361 -5.68 -12.76 -0.04
N ASP A 362 -5.67 -13.68 0.91
CA ASP A 362 -4.51 -13.94 1.76
C ASP A 362 -3.43 -14.68 0.95
N LEU A 363 -2.64 -13.89 0.23
CA LEU A 363 -1.49 -14.34 -0.56
C LEU A 363 -0.28 -13.45 -0.25
N PRO A 364 0.92 -14.04 -0.05
CA PRO A 364 2.10 -13.31 0.40
C PRO A 364 2.62 -12.31 -0.65
N ASN A 365 2.27 -12.49 -1.91
CA ASN A 365 2.65 -11.63 -3.04
C ASN A 365 1.62 -10.57 -3.38
N ILE A 366 0.54 -10.41 -2.62
CA ILE A 366 -0.45 -9.34 -2.82
C ILE A 366 -0.19 -8.19 -1.85
N VAL A 367 -0.22 -6.96 -2.35
CA VAL A 367 -0.30 -5.73 -1.57
C VAL A 367 -1.66 -5.09 -1.83
N SER A 368 -2.48 -5.01 -0.80
CA SER A 368 -3.82 -4.41 -0.83
C SER A 368 -3.77 -2.94 -0.40
N VAL A 369 -4.31 -2.03 -1.20
CA VAL A 369 -4.08 -0.60 -1.07
C VAL A 369 -5.38 0.18 -0.88
N ALA A 370 -5.50 0.88 0.26
CA ALA A 370 -6.54 1.88 0.54
C ALA A 370 -6.13 3.26 0.00
N ALA A 371 -7.09 4.17 -0.11
CA ALA A 371 -6.82 5.55 -0.52
C ALA A 371 -6.57 6.46 0.68
N SER A 372 -5.56 7.35 0.58
CA SER A 372 -5.38 8.53 1.43
C SER A 372 -5.60 9.81 0.64
N ASN A 373 -5.79 10.93 1.34
CA ASN A 373 -5.88 12.26 0.75
C ASN A 373 -4.71 13.15 1.20
N ASP A 374 -4.64 14.33 0.63
CA ASP A 374 -3.67 15.39 0.85
C ASP A 374 -3.66 16.00 2.27
N LEU A 375 -4.52 15.52 3.17
CA LEU A 375 -4.59 15.84 4.60
C LEU A 375 -4.27 14.65 5.50
N ASP A 376 -3.67 13.59 4.97
CA ASP A 376 -3.38 12.35 5.70
C ASP A 376 -4.61 11.63 6.27
N ARG A 377 -5.75 11.68 5.56
CA ARG A 377 -6.99 11.00 5.96
C ARG A 377 -7.33 9.87 4.98
N TYR A 378 -7.99 8.83 5.49
CA TYR A 378 -8.51 7.75 4.64
C TYR A 378 -9.56 8.27 3.67
N GLY A 379 -9.33 8.10 2.35
CA GLY A 379 -10.23 8.24 1.22
C GLY A 379 -11.37 9.25 1.38
N TYR A 380 -11.05 10.42 1.87
CA TYR A 380 -12.00 11.51 2.09
C TYR A 380 -12.00 12.39 0.85
N ARG A 381 -13.16 12.53 0.18
CA ARG A 381 -13.28 13.48 -0.91
C ARG A 381 -13.10 14.89 -0.40
N THR A 382 -12.19 15.63 -0.99
CA THR A 382 -11.94 17.04 -0.67
C THR A 382 -13.21 17.88 -0.85
N GLY A 383 -13.47 18.79 0.07
CA GLY A 383 -14.68 19.64 0.02
C GLY A 383 -15.98 19.01 0.52
N CYS A 384 -15.97 17.76 0.91
CA CYS A 384 -17.13 17.09 1.48
C CYS A 384 -17.46 17.61 2.88
N ASP A 385 -18.69 18.11 3.10
CA ASP A 385 -19.09 18.69 4.38
C ASP A 385 -19.39 17.60 5.43
N LEU A 386 -18.57 17.54 6.47
CA LEU A 386 -18.74 16.66 7.64
C LEU A 386 -20.01 16.95 8.44
N ARG A 387 -20.61 18.16 8.30
CA ARG A 387 -21.78 18.58 9.07
C ARG A 387 -23.08 17.91 8.62
N GLY A 388 -23.09 17.32 7.44
CA GLY A 388 -24.25 16.64 6.84
C GLY A 388 -24.33 15.12 7.04
N GLY A 389 -23.54 14.53 7.96
CA GLY A 389 -23.56 13.07 8.21
C GLY A 389 -22.44 12.28 7.54
N GLY A 390 -21.23 12.80 7.55
CA GLY A 390 -19.87 12.25 7.26
C GLY A 390 -19.67 10.97 6.45
N ALA A 391 -20.58 10.03 6.55
CA ALA A 391 -20.46 8.69 5.94
C ALA A 391 -20.46 8.67 4.40
N LYS A 392 -20.91 9.74 3.75
CA LYS A 392 -20.90 9.81 2.25
C LYS A 392 -19.59 10.37 1.68
N CYS A 393 -18.72 10.86 2.52
CA CYS A 393 -17.47 11.50 2.12
C CYS A 393 -16.32 10.51 2.03
N VAL A 394 -16.31 9.46 2.83
CA VAL A 394 -15.35 8.36 2.76
C VAL A 394 -15.80 7.38 1.67
N PHE A 395 -14.91 7.01 0.77
CA PHE A 395 -15.19 6.01 -0.26
C PHE A 395 -14.29 4.77 -0.12
N THR A 396 -13.05 4.91 0.37
CA THR A 396 -12.09 3.82 0.41
C THR A 396 -12.60 2.66 1.25
N ASN A 397 -12.39 1.44 0.78
CA ASN A 397 -12.48 0.26 1.62
C ASN A 397 -11.26 0.21 2.56
N TRP A 398 -11.42 -0.50 3.66
CA TRP A 398 -10.40 -0.72 4.68
C TRP A 398 -10.44 -2.17 5.19
N GLY A 399 -9.48 -2.55 6.01
CA GLY A 399 -9.43 -3.85 6.67
C GLY A 399 -8.17 -3.97 7.52
N HIS A 400 -8.34 -4.28 8.80
CA HIS A 400 -7.23 -4.42 9.75
C HIS A 400 -6.30 -5.60 9.41
N THR A 401 -6.79 -6.56 8.63
CA THR A 401 -6.06 -7.78 8.27
C THR A 401 -5.95 -8.00 6.76
N SER A 402 -6.84 -7.40 5.97
CA SER A 402 -6.96 -7.62 4.53
C SER A 402 -6.48 -6.44 3.67
N VAL A 403 -6.28 -5.26 4.26
CA VAL A 403 -5.77 -4.09 3.55
C VAL A 403 -4.44 -3.66 4.16
N ASP A 404 -3.37 -3.67 3.37
CA ASP A 404 -2.00 -3.55 3.90
C ASP A 404 -1.65 -2.11 4.33
N LEU A 405 -1.89 -1.10 3.47
CA LEU A 405 -1.52 0.30 3.70
C LEU A 405 -2.46 1.25 2.96
N ALA A 406 -2.29 2.55 3.20
CA ALA A 406 -2.90 3.61 2.40
C ALA A 406 -1.87 4.26 1.47
N ALA A 407 -2.31 4.78 0.32
CA ALA A 407 -1.51 5.57 -0.60
C ALA A 407 -2.36 6.70 -1.21
N PRO A 408 -1.77 7.76 -1.79
CA PRO A 408 -2.50 8.86 -2.40
C PRO A 408 -3.56 8.35 -3.39
N GLY A 409 -4.82 8.78 -3.24
CA GLY A 409 -5.92 8.27 -4.04
C GLY A 409 -7.09 9.26 -4.17
N VAL A 410 -6.92 10.49 -3.73
CA VAL A 410 -7.93 11.56 -3.83
C VAL A 410 -7.38 12.71 -4.64
N ASP A 411 -8.14 13.20 -5.61
CA ASP A 411 -7.76 14.31 -6.48
C ASP A 411 -6.38 14.11 -7.17
N ILE A 412 -6.17 12.89 -7.67
CA ILE A 412 -4.92 12.48 -8.32
C ILE A 412 -4.92 12.89 -9.79
N VAL A 413 -3.95 13.71 -10.18
CA VAL A 413 -3.72 14.14 -11.57
C VAL A 413 -2.80 13.13 -12.27
N SER A 414 -3.22 12.64 -13.45
CA SER A 414 -2.43 11.73 -14.28
C SER A 414 -2.84 11.80 -15.75
N THR A 415 -2.13 11.04 -16.59
CA THR A 415 -2.38 10.91 -18.03
C THR A 415 -3.80 10.42 -18.33
N PHE A 416 -4.35 10.85 -19.47
CA PHE A 416 -5.68 10.47 -19.92
C PHE A 416 -5.72 10.40 -21.45
N LEU A 417 -6.86 9.97 -22.02
CA LEU A 417 -7.05 9.77 -23.45
C LEU A 417 -6.71 11.01 -24.29
N SER A 418 -6.30 10.77 -25.53
CA SER A 418 -5.97 11.80 -26.54
C SER A 418 -4.83 12.73 -26.09
N GLY A 419 -3.81 12.17 -25.42
CA GLY A 419 -2.65 12.91 -24.91
C GLY A 419 -3.02 13.92 -23.81
N GLY A 420 -4.18 13.74 -23.16
CA GLY A 420 -4.69 14.64 -22.11
C GLY A 420 -4.33 14.19 -20.70
N TYR A 421 -4.79 14.98 -19.72
CA TYR A 421 -4.65 14.70 -18.29
C TYR A 421 -5.98 14.86 -17.59
N ALA A 422 -6.22 14.07 -16.56
CA ALA A 422 -7.45 14.12 -15.77
C ALA A 422 -7.15 13.98 -14.27
N THR A 423 -8.12 14.36 -13.45
CA THR A 423 -8.05 14.22 -11.98
C THR A 423 -9.09 13.19 -11.54
N PHE A 424 -8.66 12.12 -10.86
CA PHE A 424 -9.53 11.04 -10.41
C PHE A 424 -9.41 10.77 -8.92
N ASN A 425 -10.46 10.12 -8.36
CA ASN A 425 -10.52 9.62 -6.99
C ASN A 425 -10.75 8.12 -6.99
N GLY A 426 -10.01 7.38 -6.18
CA GLY A 426 -10.22 5.94 -6.04
C GLY A 426 -9.02 5.21 -5.45
N THR A 427 -9.26 4.04 -4.87
CA THR A 427 -8.20 3.09 -4.55
C THR A 427 -7.49 2.60 -5.82
N SER A 428 -8.14 2.73 -6.97
CA SER A 428 -7.55 2.54 -8.30
C SER A 428 -6.38 3.47 -8.60
N MET A 429 -6.37 4.67 -8.02
CA MET A 429 -5.26 5.63 -8.13
C MET A 429 -4.18 5.36 -7.08
N SER A 430 -4.55 4.76 -5.94
CA SER A 430 -3.60 4.42 -4.87
C SER A 430 -2.74 3.20 -5.21
N ALA A 431 -3.31 2.18 -5.84
CA ALA A 431 -2.59 0.97 -6.22
C ALA A 431 -1.36 1.26 -7.11
N PRO A 432 -1.45 2.06 -8.20
CA PRO A 432 -0.30 2.35 -9.05
C PRO A 432 0.81 3.16 -8.36
N PHE A 433 0.53 3.95 -7.31
CA PHE A 433 1.58 4.54 -6.47
C PHE A 433 2.43 3.43 -5.83
N VAL A 434 1.78 2.43 -5.25
CA VAL A 434 2.48 1.29 -4.64
C VAL A 434 3.20 0.44 -5.67
N SER A 435 2.61 0.25 -6.87
CA SER A 435 3.26 -0.46 -7.98
C SER A 435 4.53 0.26 -8.45
N GLY A 436 4.48 1.58 -8.56
CA GLY A 436 5.66 2.39 -8.90
C GLY A 436 6.74 2.31 -7.83
N VAL A 437 6.39 2.41 -6.54
CA VAL A 437 7.36 2.25 -5.42
C VAL A 437 7.96 0.85 -5.42
N ALA A 438 7.17 -0.19 -5.67
CA ALA A 438 7.67 -1.55 -5.84
C ALA A 438 8.67 -1.63 -7.00
N GLY A 439 8.42 -0.90 -8.10
CA GLY A 439 9.33 -0.75 -9.23
C GLY A 439 10.65 -0.09 -8.84
N LEU A 440 10.61 0.99 -8.05
CA LEU A 440 11.81 1.63 -7.52
C LEU A 440 12.62 0.67 -6.64
N VAL A 441 11.96 -0.07 -5.74
CA VAL A 441 12.62 -1.06 -4.86
C VAL A 441 13.31 -2.16 -5.66
N LEU A 442 12.63 -2.74 -6.66
CA LEU A 442 13.19 -3.77 -7.53
C LEU A 442 14.33 -3.26 -8.41
N SER A 443 14.25 -2.00 -8.87
CA SER A 443 15.33 -1.38 -9.64
C SER A 443 16.64 -1.30 -8.87
N LEU A 444 16.59 -1.12 -7.55
CA LEU A 444 17.77 -1.18 -6.67
C LEU A 444 18.14 -2.62 -6.28
N ASN A 445 17.16 -3.50 -6.16
CA ASN A 445 17.32 -4.84 -5.63
C ASN A 445 16.65 -5.88 -6.55
N PRO A 446 17.17 -6.14 -7.76
CA PRO A 446 16.52 -7.00 -8.76
C PRO A 446 16.33 -8.46 -8.32
N SER A 447 17.02 -8.88 -7.27
CA SER A 447 16.91 -10.24 -6.71
C SER A 447 15.87 -10.39 -5.59
N TYR A 448 15.18 -9.31 -5.23
CA TYR A 448 14.16 -9.40 -4.17
C TYR A 448 12.97 -10.24 -4.62
N THR A 449 12.53 -11.11 -3.73
CA THR A 449 11.27 -11.83 -3.90
C THR A 449 10.09 -10.87 -3.68
N PRO A 450 8.88 -11.21 -4.17
CA PRO A 450 7.68 -10.40 -3.95
C PRO A 450 7.44 -10.08 -2.46
N GLN A 451 7.69 -11.04 -1.58
CA GLN A 451 7.57 -10.84 -0.13
C GLN A 451 8.60 -9.85 0.42
N GLN A 452 9.83 -9.85 -0.11
CA GLN A 452 10.86 -8.88 0.32
C GLN A 452 10.51 -7.47 -0.14
N VAL A 453 9.98 -7.31 -1.37
CA VAL A 453 9.47 -6.02 -1.87
C VAL A 453 8.28 -5.54 -1.02
N LYS A 454 7.29 -6.40 -0.79
CA LYS A 454 6.18 -6.11 0.11
C LYS A 454 6.67 -5.66 1.48
N ASN A 455 7.61 -6.39 2.09
CA ASN A 455 8.16 -6.05 3.40
C ASN A 455 8.91 -4.71 3.39
N ALA A 456 9.67 -4.39 2.33
CA ALA A 456 10.35 -3.11 2.21
C ALA A 456 9.35 -1.94 2.24
N ILE A 457 8.23 -2.08 1.54
CA ILE A 457 7.16 -1.09 1.50
C ILE A 457 6.45 -0.99 2.86
N LEU A 458 5.98 -2.12 3.41
CA LEU A 458 5.14 -2.11 4.61
C LEU A 458 5.89 -1.73 5.90
N ASN A 459 7.20 -1.97 5.96
CA ASN A 459 8.00 -1.62 7.14
C ASN A 459 8.48 -0.16 7.14
N SER A 460 8.21 0.58 6.09
CA SER A 460 8.69 1.95 5.90
C SER A 460 7.59 3.00 5.79
N VAL A 461 6.33 2.61 5.99
CA VAL A 461 5.20 3.54 5.91
C VAL A 461 5.29 4.64 6.96
N ASP A 462 4.80 5.82 6.62
CA ASP A 462 4.56 6.87 7.58
C ASP A 462 3.32 6.58 8.43
N HIS A 463 3.32 7.07 9.67
CA HIS A 463 2.22 6.89 10.61
C HIS A 463 1.58 8.23 11.03
N PRO A 464 0.91 8.94 10.13
CA PRO A 464 0.22 10.16 10.48
C PRO A 464 -0.93 9.87 11.44
N GLN A 465 -1.20 10.83 12.34
CA GLN A 465 -2.17 10.65 13.43
C GLN A 465 -3.58 10.30 12.93
N ASP A 466 -4.00 10.88 11.81
CA ASP A 466 -5.34 10.69 11.25
C ASP A 466 -5.49 9.35 10.52
N LEU A 467 -4.40 8.68 10.16
CA LEU A 467 -4.38 7.30 9.64
C LEU A 467 -4.16 6.24 10.73
N ALA A 468 -3.76 6.64 11.94
CA ALA A 468 -3.49 5.74 13.06
C ALA A 468 -4.74 5.04 13.64
N GLY A 469 -5.92 5.21 13.03
CA GLY A 469 -7.19 4.62 13.47
C GLY A 469 -7.32 3.10 13.27
N GLY A 470 -6.27 2.40 12.77
CA GLY A 470 -6.28 0.94 12.60
C GLY A 470 -7.14 0.44 11.45
N PHE A 471 -7.29 1.21 10.40
CA PHE A 471 -8.09 0.83 9.22
C PHE A 471 -7.33 -0.04 8.20
N THR A 472 -6.01 -0.15 8.34
CA THR A 472 -5.15 -1.03 7.52
C THR A 472 -4.17 -1.79 8.41
N VAL A 473 -3.53 -2.84 7.89
CA VAL A 473 -2.53 -3.66 8.61
C VAL A 473 -1.41 -2.79 9.19
N THR A 474 -0.89 -1.85 8.41
CA THR A 474 0.19 -0.96 8.86
C THR A 474 -0.32 0.27 9.58
N SER A 475 -1.61 0.64 9.41
CA SER A 475 -2.15 1.95 9.83
C SER A 475 -1.28 3.12 9.36
N GLY A 476 -0.72 2.99 8.15
CA GLY A 476 0.26 3.92 7.62
C GLY A 476 0.00 4.28 6.16
N ARG A 477 0.67 5.37 5.75
CA ARG A 477 0.73 5.86 4.38
C ARG A 477 2.03 5.41 3.72
N LEU A 478 1.96 5.10 2.43
CA LEU A 478 3.12 4.78 1.58
C LEU A 478 4.22 5.84 1.73
N ASN A 479 5.46 5.36 1.90
CA ASN A 479 6.67 6.20 1.91
C ASN A 479 7.71 5.57 0.99
N ALA A 480 7.92 6.18 -0.18
CA ALA A 480 8.83 5.69 -1.20
C ALA A 480 10.29 5.78 -0.77
N GLN A 481 10.70 6.92 -0.17
CA GLN A 481 12.07 7.09 0.31
C GLN A 481 12.40 6.08 1.40
N GLY A 482 11.49 5.88 2.35
CA GLY A 482 11.64 4.88 3.41
C GLY A 482 11.78 3.46 2.85
N ALA A 483 11.01 3.10 1.81
CA ALA A 483 11.07 1.80 1.16
C ALA A 483 12.43 1.52 0.49
N LEU A 484 13.10 2.55 -0.02
CA LEU A 484 14.42 2.44 -0.66
C LEU A 484 15.58 2.45 0.34
N THR A 485 15.45 3.22 1.42
CA THR A 485 16.54 3.46 2.38
C THR A 485 16.41 2.66 3.67
N GLY A 486 15.21 2.12 3.95
CA GLY A 486 14.93 1.28 5.11
C GLY A 486 15.73 -0.02 5.06
N SER A 487 16.32 -0.43 6.21
CA SER A 487 17.04 -1.69 6.30
C SER A 487 16.05 -2.86 6.36
N THR A 488 15.90 -3.59 5.26
CA THR A 488 15.14 -4.85 5.23
C THR A 488 15.91 -6.01 5.89
N ALA A 489 17.20 -5.81 6.18
CA ALA A 489 18.09 -6.85 6.70
C ALA A 489 17.68 -7.42 8.07
N ASN A 490 16.84 -6.70 8.84
CA ASN A 490 16.30 -7.12 10.12
C ASN A 490 14.76 -7.15 10.16
N ALA A 491 14.09 -6.92 9.04
CA ALA A 491 12.67 -7.18 8.95
C ALA A 491 12.47 -8.70 9.00
N THR A 492 12.37 -9.26 10.18
CA THR A 492 11.75 -10.57 10.37
C THR A 492 10.38 -10.45 9.72
N PRO A 493 10.05 -11.29 8.72
CA PRO A 493 8.67 -11.32 8.23
C PRO A 493 7.78 -11.40 9.47
N ARG A 494 6.76 -10.56 9.57
CA ARG A 494 5.75 -10.70 10.62
C ARG A 494 4.98 -11.98 10.33
N THR A 495 5.55 -13.11 10.77
CA THR A 495 4.96 -14.43 10.62
C THR A 495 4.03 -14.78 11.77
N ASP A 496 4.00 -13.96 12.81
CA ASP A 496 3.17 -14.13 14.01
C ASP A 496 1.70 -13.77 13.80
N GLY A 497 1.40 -12.89 12.85
CA GLY A 497 0.05 -12.55 12.42
C GLY A 497 -0.56 -13.50 11.37
N ILE A 498 0.14 -14.54 10.91
CA ILE A 498 -0.36 -15.53 9.95
C ILE A 498 -0.32 -16.96 10.51
N MET A 499 -1.21 -17.83 10.04
CA MET A 499 -1.29 -19.21 10.54
C MET A 499 -0.02 -20.02 10.30
N ALA A 500 0.72 -19.76 9.22
CA ALA A 500 2.00 -20.42 8.92
C ALA A 500 3.05 -20.15 10.01
N GLY A 501 3.09 -18.93 10.55
CA GLY A 501 3.98 -18.50 11.63
C GLY A 501 3.49 -18.80 13.05
N ALA A 502 2.29 -19.34 13.21
CA ALA A 502 1.65 -19.52 14.50
C ALA A 502 2.52 -20.27 15.53
N VAL A 503 2.69 -19.66 16.70
CA VAL A 503 3.51 -20.19 17.81
C VAL A 503 2.73 -21.20 18.63
N THR A 504 3.36 -22.33 19.01
CA THR A 504 2.69 -23.35 19.84
C THR A 504 2.47 -22.83 21.28
N ILE A 505 1.21 -22.90 21.75
CA ILE A 505 0.83 -22.61 23.12
C ILE A 505 0.58 -23.91 23.90
N ASN A 506 1.28 -24.08 25.03
CA ASN A 506 1.07 -25.24 25.90
C ASN A 506 -0.15 -25.02 26.83
N SER A 507 -0.13 -23.99 27.65
CA SER A 507 -1.24 -23.61 28.53
C SER A 507 -1.38 -22.09 28.67
N ARG A 508 -0.27 -21.36 28.57
CA ARG A 508 -0.20 -19.91 28.74
C ARG A 508 0.85 -19.32 27.81
N LYS A 509 0.54 -18.18 27.22
CA LYS A 509 1.49 -17.34 26.49
C LYS A 509 1.31 -15.89 26.93
N HIS A 510 2.42 -15.17 26.98
CA HIS A 510 2.44 -13.72 27.08
C HIS A 510 2.77 -13.17 25.71
N GLY A 511 2.04 -12.18 25.29
CA GLY A 511 2.30 -11.40 24.10
C GLY A 511 2.24 -9.92 24.44
N SER A 512 2.64 -9.09 23.52
CA SER A 512 2.46 -7.65 23.59
C SER A 512 2.19 -7.15 22.18
N LEU A 513 1.04 -6.55 22.00
CA LEU A 513 0.69 -5.89 20.75
C LEU A 513 0.75 -4.39 20.96
N SER A 514 1.14 -3.67 19.95
CA SER A 514 1.20 -2.21 19.95
C SER A 514 0.55 -1.67 18.69
N PHE A 515 -0.48 -0.89 18.91
CA PHE A 515 -1.13 -0.18 17.84
C PHE A 515 -0.27 1.02 17.40
N PRO A 516 -0.04 1.23 16.09
CA PRO A 516 -0.54 0.46 14.94
C PRO A 516 0.43 -0.61 14.40
N THR A 517 1.55 -0.86 15.01
CA THR A 517 2.69 -1.57 14.41
C THR A 517 2.68 -3.08 14.57
N ASP A 518 1.91 -3.61 15.51
CA ASP A 518 1.83 -5.04 15.81
C ASP A 518 0.46 -5.34 16.43
N ILE A 519 -0.50 -5.72 15.60
CA ILE A 519 -1.92 -5.84 16.01
C ILE A 519 -2.43 -7.28 16.09
N ASN A 520 -1.66 -8.26 15.64
CA ASN A 520 -2.10 -9.65 15.59
C ASN A 520 -1.03 -10.63 16.04
N ASP A 521 -1.41 -11.54 16.92
CA ASP A 521 -0.63 -12.71 17.30
C ASP A 521 -1.42 -13.99 17.06
N ILE A 522 -0.83 -15.00 16.39
CA ILE A 522 -1.49 -16.30 16.20
C ILE A 522 -0.73 -17.40 16.92
N PHE A 523 -1.48 -18.12 17.75
CA PHE A 523 -0.98 -19.26 18.50
C PHE A 523 -1.67 -20.54 18.02
N LYS A 524 -1.01 -21.70 18.17
CA LYS A 524 -1.56 -22.99 17.81
C LYS A 524 -1.47 -24.00 18.96
N LYS A 525 -2.48 -24.87 19.05
CA LYS A 525 -2.53 -25.96 20.02
C LYS A 525 -3.29 -27.15 19.45
N ARG A 526 -2.75 -28.35 19.67
CA ARG A 526 -3.45 -29.58 19.32
C ARG A 526 -4.52 -29.89 20.38
N LEU A 527 -5.79 -29.93 19.97
CA LEU A 527 -6.93 -30.25 20.81
C LEU A 527 -7.51 -31.62 20.46
N ARG A 528 -8.23 -32.26 21.42
CA ARG A 528 -8.87 -33.57 21.26
C ARG A 528 -10.38 -33.39 21.09
N ALA A 529 -10.97 -34.08 20.13
CA ALA A 529 -12.42 -34.11 19.91
C ALA A 529 -13.17 -34.53 21.19
N GLY A 530 -14.32 -33.92 21.42
CA GLY A 530 -15.18 -34.19 22.58
C GLY A 530 -14.70 -33.62 23.92
N LYS A 531 -13.55 -32.95 23.96
CA LYS A 531 -13.07 -32.24 25.15
C LYS A 531 -13.48 -30.78 25.11
N SER A 532 -13.92 -30.24 26.25
CA SER A 532 -14.15 -28.81 26.42
C SER A 532 -12.87 -28.09 26.77
N TYR A 533 -12.74 -26.90 26.23
CA TYR A 533 -11.60 -26.01 26.45
C TYR A 533 -12.08 -24.62 26.79
N ALA A 534 -11.37 -23.96 27.69
CA ALA A 534 -11.52 -22.55 28.01
C ALA A 534 -10.36 -21.73 27.41
N VAL A 535 -10.68 -20.59 26.88
CA VAL A 535 -9.74 -19.55 26.44
C VAL A 535 -9.99 -18.32 27.28
N LEU A 536 -8.96 -17.81 27.90
CA LEU A 536 -8.99 -16.57 28.65
C LEU A 536 -7.89 -15.66 28.10
N LEU A 537 -8.25 -14.45 27.74
CA LEU A 537 -7.34 -13.38 27.33
C LEU A 537 -7.41 -12.27 28.37
N ASP A 538 -6.35 -12.13 29.16
CA ASP A 538 -6.20 -11.03 30.12
C ASP A 538 -5.75 -9.77 29.36
N VAL A 539 -6.59 -8.72 29.37
CA VAL A 539 -6.44 -7.51 28.55
C VAL A 539 -5.95 -6.31 29.40
N PRO A 540 -4.99 -5.50 28.92
CA PRO A 540 -4.58 -4.26 29.60
C PRO A 540 -5.75 -3.26 29.71
N ARG A 541 -5.82 -2.52 30.83
CA ARG A 541 -6.95 -1.61 31.15
C ARG A 541 -7.28 -0.55 30.11
N ARG A 542 -6.34 -0.22 29.21
CA ARG A 542 -6.48 0.83 28.18
C ARG A 542 -6.40 0.28 26.77
N ALA A 543 -6.55 -1.02 26.59
CA ALA A 543 -6.47 -1.66 25.29
C ALA A 543 -7.74 -2.49 25.04
N ASP A 544 -8.09 -2.69 23.79
CA ASP A 544 -9.21 -3.48 23.31
C ASP A 544 -8.68 -4.63 22.47
N TYR A 545 -8.80 -5.87 23.01
CA TYR A 545 -8.32 -7.08 22.38
C TYR A 545 -9.47 -8.08 22.23
N ASP A 546 -9.50 -8.76 21.08
CA ASP A 546 -10.37 -9.91 20.85
C ASP A 546 -9.55 -11.19 20.67
N VAL A 547 -10.19 -12.35 20.90
CA VAL A 547 -9.60 -13.65 20.56
C VAL A 547 -10.54 -14.49 19.72
N PHE A 548 -10.03 -15.03 18.61
CA PHE A 548 -10.76 -15.90 17.69
C PHE A 548 -10.20 -17.33 17.74
N VAL A 549 -11.05 -18.34 17.66
CA VAL A 549 -10.65 -19.75 17.65
C VAL A 549 -10.98 -20.38 16.30
N TRP A 550 -9.97 -20.91 15.63
CA TRP A 550 -10.06 -21.48 14.29
C TRP A 550 -9.92 -22.99 14.32
N LYS A 551 -10.63 -23.71 13.43
CA LYS A 551 -10.64 -25.16 13.33
C LYS A 551 -9.33 -25.73 12.79
N PRO A 552 -9.08 -27.05 13.01
CA PRO A 552 -8.07 -27.78 12.26
C PRO A 552 -8.33 -27.75 10.76
N GLY A 553 -7.30 -27.41 9.99
CA GLY A 553 -7.36 -27.33 8.53
C GLY A 553 -7.74 -25.94 8.01
N ALA A 554 -7.92 -24.94 8.88
CA ALA A 554 -7.90 -23.56 8.46
C ALA A 554 -6.50 -23.24 7.93
N ALA A 555 -6.42 -22.87 6.66
CA ALA A 555 -5.16 -22.50 6.00
C ALA A 555 -4.85 -21.01 6.20
N ASP A 556 -5.89 -20.22 6.46
CA ASP A 556 -5.86 -18.76 6.52
C ASP A 556 -6.70 -18.25 7.69
N THR A 557 -6.44 -17.04 8.18
CA THR A 557 -7.18 -16.37 9.25
C THR A 557 -8.59 -15.95 8.84
N TRP A 558 -8.89 -15.98 7.52
CA TRP A 558 -10.22 -15.68 6.98
C TRP A 558 -10.71 -16.85 6.12
N PRO A 559 -11.58 -17.70 6.64
CA PRO A 559 -12.18 -18.75 5.86
C PRO A 559 -13.36 -18.17 5.07
N VAL A 560 -13.12 -17.63 3.90
CA VAL A 560 -14.16 -17.60 2.88
C VAL A 560 -14.04 -18.88 2.05
N ASP A 561 -14.05 -20.02 2.74
CA ASP A 561 -14.28 -21.29 2.07
C ASP A 561 -15.81 -21.44 1.92
N TYR A 562 -16.32 -21.06 0.75
CA TYR A 562 -17.73 -21.25 0.37
C TYR A 562 -18.17 -22.72 0.44
N GLY A 563 -17.24 -23.67 0.59
CA GLY A 563 -17.53 -25.06 0.86
C GLY A 563 -18.06 -25.37 2.26
N CYS A 564 -17.94 -24.45 3.22
CA CYS A 564 -18.44 -24.68 4.58
C CYS A 564 -19.72 -23.92 4.95
N GLY A 565 -20.33 -23.15 4.08
CA GLY A 565 -21.63 -22.54 4.34
C GLY A 565 -21.66 -21.48 5.47
N GLY A 566 -20.86 -20.41 5.37
CA GLY A 566 -20.93 -19.24 6.26
C GLY A 566 -20.17 -19.40 7.59
N PHE A 567 -20.45 -18.54 8.57
CA PHE A 567 -19.84 -18.46 9.93
C PHE A 567 -19.60 -19.80 10.67
N SER A 568 -20.07 -20.91 10.12
CA SER A 568 -19.85 -22.25 10.67
C SER A 568 -18.38 -22.73 10.59
N CYS A 569 -17.52 -22.02 9.87
CA CYS A 569 -16.07 -22.31 9.82
C CYS A 569 -15.32 -21.65 10.98
N LEU A 570 -15.76 -20.51 11.45
CA LEU A 570 -15.32 -19.92 12.71
C LEU A 570 -15.90 -20.76 13.86
N PHE A 571 -15.03 -21.22 14.77
CA PHE A 571 -15.53 -22.09 15.83
C PHE A 571 -16.40 -21.31 16.82
N GLN A 572 -15.96 -20.14 17.25
CA GLN A 572 -16.75 -19.16 18.00
C GLN A 572 -15.95 -17.84 18.10
N LYS A 573 -16.62 -16.69 17.98
CA LYS A 573 -16.06 -15.39 18.30
C LYS A 573 -16.13 -15.21 19.81
N ALA A 574 -15.03 -14.89 20.47
CA ALA A 574 -15.05 -14.41 21.84
C ALA A 574 -15.72 -13.03 21.86
N GLY A 575 -16.57 -12.80 22.85
CA GLY A 575 -17.40 -11.60 22.87
C GLY A 575 -16.57 -10.31 22.85
N VAL A 576 -17.02 -9.33 22.09
CA VAL A 576 -16.50 -7.97 22.09
C VAL A 576 -16.92 -7.29 23.38
N LYS A 577 -16.06 -7.27 24.41
CA LYS A 577 -16.39 -6.63 25.71
C LYS A 577 -15.90 -5.19 25.81
N GLY A 578 -15.14 -4.73 24.84
CA GLY A 578 -14.58 -3.38 24.78
C GLY A 578 -13.41 -3.15 25.74
N THR A 579 -12.85 -1.96 25.65
CA THR A 579 -11.59 -1.56 26.26
C THR A 579 -11.42 -1.98 27.73
N GLY A 580 -10.31 -2.67 28.01
CA GLY A 580 -9.86 -3.03 29.37
C GLY A 580 -10.64 -4.15 30.05
N LYS A 581 -11.34 -4.99 29.29
CA LYS A 581 -12.07 -6.15 29.81
C LYS A 581 -11.49 -7.44 29.27
N ASP A 582 -11.25 -8.40 30.17
CA ASP A 582 -10.76 -9.73 29.82
C ASP A 582 -11.78 -10.49 28.97
N GLU A 583 -11.30 -11.19 27.93
CA GLU A 583 -12.11 -12.04 27.09
C GLU A 583 -12.13 -13.48 27.62
N TYR A 584 -13.30 -14.10 27.62
CA TYR A 584 -13.48 -15.48 28.05
C TYR A 584 -14.40 -16.22 27.08
N LEU A 585 -13.93 -17.43 26.67
CA LEU A 585 -14.60 -18.29 25.72
C LEU A 585 -14.50 -19.75 26.16
N GLU A 586 -15.63 -20.48 26.21
CA GLU A 586 -15.64 -21.94 26.34
C GLU A 586 -16.18 -22.60 25.05
N PHE A 587 -15.57 -23.72 24.69
CA PHE A 587 -16.05 -24.52 23.55
C PHE A 587 -15.65 -25.99 23.67
N THR A 588 -16.38 -26.86 23.00
CA THR A 588 -16.03 -28.27 22.85
C THR A 588 -15.41 -28.51 21.47
N ALA A 589 -14.18 -29.03 21.44
CA ALA A 589 -13.50 -29.35 20.19
C ALA A 589 -14.26 -30.46 19.43
N ARG A 590 -14.68 -30.19 18.19
CA ARG A 590 -15.45 -31.15 17.37
C ARG A 590 -14.56 -32.17 16.64
N LYS A 591 -13.31 -31.83 16.38
CA LYS A 591 -12.32 -32.70 15.72
C LYS A 591 -11.03 -32.70 16.53
N THR A 592 -10.29 -33.80 16.49
CA THR A 592 -8.91 -33.83 16.98
C THR A 592 -7.99 -33.21 15.92
N GLY A 593 -7.21 -32.21 16.30
CA GLY A 593 -6.31 -31.53 15.35
C GLY A 593 -5.72 -30.26 15.94
N THR A 594 -4.97 -29.53 15.12
CA THR A 594 -4.40 -28.24 15.48
C THR A 594 -5.45 -27.16 15.32
N TYR A 595 -5.76 -26.46 16.42
CA TYR A 595 -6.59 -25.26 16.47
C TYR A 595 -5.67 -24.06 16.56
N TYR A 596 -6.13 -22.93 15.99
CA TYR A 596 -5.41 -21.68 16.05
C TYR A 596 -6.20 -20.67 16.91
N PHE A 597 -5.48 -19.85 17.64
CA PHE A 597 -5.99 -18.82 18.54
C PHE A 597 -5.41 -17.50 18.09
N HIS A 598 -6.22 -16.68 17.49
CA HIS A 598 -5.83 -15.39 16.93
C HIS A 598 -6.21 -14.30 17.92
N VAL A 599 -5.23 -13.59 18.45
CA VAL A 599 -5.40 -12.43 19.32
C VAL A 599 -5.22 -11.18 18.47
N THR A 600 -6.21 -10.31 18.46
CA THR A 600 -6.23 -9.07 17.68
C THR A 600 -6.39 -7.87 18.60
N LEU A 601 -5.65 -6.81 18.34
CA LEU A 601 -5.74 -5.52 19.03
C LEU A 601 -6.54 -4.52 18.19
N PHE A 602 -7.63 -3.98 18.76
CA PHE A 602 -8.48 -2.97 18.11
C PHE A 602 -8.12 -1.54 18.53
N SER A 603 -7.61 -1.35 19.74
CA SER A 603 -7.16 -0.04 20.20
C SER A 603 -6.23 -0.13 21.41
N GLY A 604 -5.35 0.85 21.56
CA GLY A 604 -4.41 0.92 22.69
C GLY A 604 -3.11 0.15 22.43
N GLN A 605 -2.45 -0.27 23.49
CA GLN A 605 -1.23 -1.06 23.46
C GLN A 605 -0.97 -1.74 24.79
N GLY A 606 -0.17 -2.78 24.81
CA GLY A 606 0.36 -3.38 26.03
C GLY A 606 0.47 -4.90 26.00
N ALA A 607 1.02 -5.42 27.08
CA ALA A 607 1.18 -6.85 27.24
C ALA A 607 -0.15 -7.50 27.64
N TYR A 608 -0.47 -8.61 27.00
CA TYR A 608 -1.61 -9.45 27.32
C TYR A 608 -1.17 -10.86 27.75
N THR A 609 -2.10 -11.64 28.28
CA THR A 609 -1.86 -13.05 28.56
C THR A 609 -2.98 -13.90 27.97
N LEU A 610 -2.64 -14.78 27.03
CA LEU A 610 -3.54 -15.80 26.52
C LEU A 610 -3.35 -17.12 27.27
N ARG A 611 -4.46 -17.68 27.77
CA ARG A 611 -4.51 -19.00 28.40
C ARG A 611 -5.48 -19.91 27.67
N VAL A 612 -5.02 -21.12 27.33
CA VAL A 612 -5.85 -22.15 26.68
C VAL A 612 -5.70 -23.45 27.46
N GLY A 613 -6.77 -23.90 28.06
CA GLY A 613 -6.77 -25.10 28.93
C GLY A 613 -8.10 -25.84 28.96
N VAL A 614 -8.17 -26.90 29.74
CA VAL A 614 -9.42 -27.53 30.14
C VAL A 614 -10.03 -26.67 31.26
N PRO A 615 -11.35 -26.38 31.25
CA PRO A 615 -12.01 -25.55 32.23
C PRO A 615 -11.80 -26.02 33.64
#